data_0f815b37d1f825c7e98e806c73f87275
#
_entry.id   0f815b37d1f825c7e98e806c73f87275
#
_cell.length_a   1.000
_cell.length_b   1.000
_cell.length_c   1.000
_cell.angle_alpha   90.00
_cell.angle_beta   90.00
_cell.angle_gamma   90.00
#
_symmetry.space_group_name_H-M   'P 1'
#
loop_
_entity.id
_entity.type
_entity.pdbx_description
1 polymer ?
#
loop_
_entity_poly.entity_id
_entity_poly.type
_entity_poly.pdbx_seq_one_letter_code
_entity_poly.pdbx_strand_id
1 'polypeptide(L)'
;ADVAYLDPPYNQHKYLGNYHIWETLVLWDQPEVYGVACKRIECQSRRRDFNSRPGIRAAMEQMVQQLSARYLLVSFNNEGYIDRAEMEQILSSRGPVQTLSRPHPRYVGAKIGIHDPSGRKVGKVSHVKNIEHLFLVGEVTFSDELLQEVGLTREHSLL
;
A
#
# COMPACT_ATOMS: atom_id res chain seq x y z
N ALA A 1 13.72 -15.76 8.65
CA ALA A 1 14.45 -14.78 7.84
C ALA A 1 15.03 -13.70 8.75
N ASP A 2 16.12 -13.04 8.33
CA ASP A 2 16.66 -11.90 9.07
C ASP A 2 15.85 -10.65 8.84
N VAL A 3 15.42 -10.41 7.60
CA VAL A 3 14.61 -9.26 7.22
C VAL A 3 13.37 -9.73 6.44
N ALA A 4 12.20 -9.17 6.75
CA ALA A 4 11.00 -9.28 5.94
C ALA A 4 10.63 -7.89 5.42
N TYR A 5 10.50 -7.76 4.09
CA TYR A 5 9.95 -6.57 3.45
C TYR A 5 8.46 -6.77 3.19
N LEU A 6 7.64 -5.82 3.63
CA LEU A 6 6.20 -5.83 3.51
C LEU A 6 5.72 -4.64 2.69
N ASP A 7 5.01 -4.92 1.60
CA ASP A 7 4.31 -3.95 0.77
C ASP A 7 2.87 -4.46 0.54
N PRO A 8 2.03 -4.47 1.59
CA PRO A 8 0.68 -5.00 1.50
C PRO A 8 -0.23 -4.05 0.71
N PRO A 9 -1.32 -4.55 0.12
CA PRO A 9 -2.40 -3.69 -0.35
C PRO A 9 -2.92 -2.84 0.81
N TYR A 10 -3.20 -1.55 0.56
CA TYR A 10 -3.53 -0.61 1.63
C TYR A 10 -4.83 0.17 1.40
N ASN A 11 -5.51 -0.09 0.27
CA ASN A 11 -6.77 0.59 -0.08
C ASN A 11 -7.72 -0.32 -0.87
N GLN A 12 -8.82 0.24 -1.40
CA GLN A 12 -9.86 -0.51 -2.13
C GLN A 12 -9.40 -1.13 -3.46
N HIS A 13 -8.22 -0.79 -3.96
CA HIS A 13 -7.74 -1.28 -5.24
C HIS A 13 -7.20 -2.71 -5.13
N LYS A 14 -8.03 -3.66 -5.57
CA LYS A 14 -7.66 -5.08 -5.58
C LYS A 14 -6.72 -5.39 -6.75
N TYR A 15 -5.64 -6.10 -6.49
CA TYR A 15 -4.74 -6.57 -7.54
C TYR A 15 -5.46 -7.37 -8.63
N LEU A 16 -6.36 -8.28 -8.25
CA LEU A 16 -7.13 -9.05 -9.21
C LEU A 16 -7.89 -8.14 -10.19
N GLY A 17 -8.48 -7.04 -9.71
CA GLY A 17 -9.19 -6.08 -10.56
C GLY A 17 -8.30 -5.32 -11.53
N ASN A 18 -7.00 -5.21 -11.26
CA ASN A 18 -6.01 -4.57 -12.13
C ASN A 18 -5.35 -5.55 -13.07
N TYR A 19 -5.20 -6.82 -12.63
CA TYR A 19 -4.45 -7.86 -13.34
C TYR A 19 -5.34 -9.00 -13.86
N HIS A 20 -6.67 -8.81 -13.92
CA HIS A 20 -7.62 -9.84 -14.33
C HIS A 20 -7.37 -10.43 -15.73
N ILE A 21 -6.79 -9.64 -16.65
CA ILE A 21 -6.42 -10.11 -17.99
C ILE A 21 -5.27 -11.12 -17.89
N TRP A 22 -4.26 -10.81 -17.08
CA TRP A 22 -3.13 -11.73 -16.84
C TRP A 22 -3.60 -13.02 -16.18
N GLU A 23 -4.55 -12.94 -15.23
CA GLU A 23 -5.18 -14.10 -14.63
C GLU A 23 -5.86 -14.98 -15.70
N THR A 24 -6.60 -14.37 -16.62
CA THR A 24 -7.24 -15.08 -17.74
C THR A 24 -6.21 -15.77 -18.64
N LEU A 25 -5.09 -15.10 -18.95
CA LEU A 25 -4.03 -15.69 -19.77
C LEU A 25 -3.33 -16.85 -19.06
N VAL A 26 -3.13 -16.77 -17.75
CA VAL A 26 -2.50 -17.86 -16.97
C VAL A 26 -3.43 -19.06 -16.85
N LEU A 27 -4.70 -18.83 -16.56
CA LEU A 27 -5.70 -19.90 -16.44
C LEU A 27 -6.13 -20.46 -17.81
N TRP A 28 -5.94 -19.68 -18.87
CA TRP A 28 -6.36 -20.01 -20.24
C TRP A 28 -7.82 -20.44 -20.33
N ASP A 29 -8.68 -19.73 -19.59
CA ASP A 29 -10.12 -20.01 -19.47
C ASP A 29 -10.96 -18.95 -20.20
N GLN A 30 -12.29 -19.19 -20.24
CA GLN A 30 -13.27 -18.22 -20.74
C GLN A 30 -14.16 -17.78 -19.57
N PRO A 31 -13.70 -16.83 -18.74
CA PRO A 31 -14.44 -16.44 -17.55
C PRO A 31 -15.69 -15.65 -17.90
N GLU A 32 -16.70 -15.73 -17.04
CA GLU A 32 -17.77 -14.75 -17.02
C GLU A 32 -17.20 -13.38 -16.68
N VAL A 33 -17.63 -12.34 -17.41
CA VAL A 33 -17.10 -10.99 -17.28
C VAL A 33 -18.21 -9.96 -17.02
N TYR A 34 -17.81 -8.83 -16.46
CA TYR A 34 -18.73 -7.72 -16.19
C TYR A 34 -18.09 -6.37 -16.49
N GLY A 35 -18.97 -5.36 -16.69
CA GLY A 35 -18.58 -3.97 -16.92
C GLY A 35 -17.86 -3.71 -18.23
N VAL A 36 -17.63 -2.43 -18.52
CA VAL A 36 -17.01 -1.97 -19.78
C VAL A 36 -15.58 -2.51 -19.96
N ALA A 37 -14.86 -2.71 -18.84
CA ALA A 37 -13.51 -3.24 -18.85
C ALA A 37 -13.44 -4.79 -18.91
N CYS A 38 -14.58 -5.47 -19.13
CA CYS A 38 -14.67 -6.93 -19.20
C CYS A 38 -13.91 -7.65 -18.06
N LYS A 39 -14.10 -7.17 -16.84
CA LYS A 39 -13.44 -7.78 -15.68
C LYS A 39 -14.07 -9.13 -15.35
N ARG A 40 -13.24 -10.10 -14.97
CA ARG A 40 -13.69 -11.39 -14.47
C ARG A 40 -14.66 -11.23 -13.31
N ILE A 41 -15.73 -12.03 -13.25
CA ILE A 41 -16.76 -11.93 -12.21
C ILE A 41 -16.20 -12.11 -10.79
N GLU A 42 -15.13 -12.89 -10.63
CA GLU A 42 -14.45 -13.11 -9.36
C GLU A 42 -13.85 -11.81 -8.77
N CYS A 43 -13.60 -10.78 -9.59
CA CYS A 43 -13.18 -9.48 -9.10
C CYS A 43 -14.21 -8.84 -8.17
N GLN A 44 -15.50 -9.15 -8.33
CA GLN A 44 -16.56 -8.68 -7.42
C GLN A 44 -16.60 -9.50 -6.13
N SER A 45 -16.59 -10.83 -6.24
CA SER A 45 -16.84 -11.73 -5.13
C SER A 45 -15.64 -11.91 -4.20
N ARG A 46 -14.40 -11.91 -4.72
CA ARG A 46 -13.20 -12.06 -3.88
C ARG A 46 -12.98 -10.81 -3.02
N ARG A 47 -13.25 -10.95 -1.73
CA ARG A 47 -12.90 -9.95 -0.70
C ARG A 47 -11.55 -10.32 -0.09
N ARG A 48 -10.76 -9.30 0.23
CA ARG A 48 -9.49 -9.43 0.97
C ARG A 48 -9.51 -8.40 2.09
N ASP A 49 -9.11 -8.79 3.28
CA ASP A 49 -9.14 -7.93 4.46
C ASP A 49 -8.24 -6.70 4.29
N PHE A 50 -7.09 -6.86 3.64
CA PHE A 50 -6.21 -5.74 3.29
C PHE A 50 -6.83 -4.69 2.35
N ASN A 51 -7.88 -5.04 1.60
CA ASN A 51 -8.62 -4.09 0.74
C ASN A 51 -9.93 -3.61 1.38
N SER A 52 -10.14 -3.92 2.67
CA SER A 52 -11.34 -3.60 3.42
C SER A 52 -11.01 -2.68 4.59
N ARG A 53 -11.61 -1.50 4.64
CA ARG A 53 -11.37 -0.57 5.74
C ARG A 53 -11.59 -1.18 7.14
N PRO A 54 -12.67 -1.97 7.39
CA PRO A 54 -12.85 -2.61 8.70
C PRO A 54 -11.92 -3.80 8.96
N GLY A 55 -11.35 -4.41 7.93
CA GLY A 55 -10.53 -5.64 8.07
C GLY A 55 -9.03 -5.42 8.07
N ILE A 56 -8.56 -4.33 7.48
CA ILE A 56 -7.12 -4.14 7.23
C ILE A 56 -6.29 -4.09 8.51
N ARG A 57 -6.79 -3.45 9.57
CA ARG A 57 -6.07 -3.37 10.84
C ARG A 57 -5.79 -4.76 11.42
N ALA A 58 -6.82 -5.57 11.57
CA ALA A 58 -6.70 -6.92 12.12
C ALA A 58 -5.81 -7.81 11.22
N ALA A 59 -5.95 -7.69 9.90
CA ALA A 59 -5.11 -8.42 8.95
C ALA A 59 -3.63 -8.02 9.07
N MET A 60 -3.34 -6.74 9.26
CA MET A 60 -1.98 -6.23 9.45
C MET A 60 -1.39 -6.70 10.78
N GLU A 61 -2.14 -6.58 11.89
CA GLU A 61 -1.75 -7.08 13.21
C GLU A 61 -1.43 -8.59 13.15
N GLN A 62 -2.30 -9.39 12.57
CA GLN A 62 -2.10 -10.82 12.41
C GLN A 62 -0.85 -11.14 11.58
N MET A 63 -0.67 -10.48 10.45
CA MET A 63 0.50 -10.67 9.60
C MET A 63 1.79 -10.34 10.35
N VAL A 64 1.85 -9.19 11.02
CA VAL A 64 3.01 -8.73 11.78
C VAL A 64 3.35 -9.72 12.90
N GLN A 65 2.35 -10.27 13.60
CA GLN A 65 2.56 -11.24 14.67
C GLN A 65 3.05 -12.61 14.17
N GLN A 66 2.58 -13.05 13.00
CA GLN A 66 2.90 -14.39 12.46
C GLN A 66 4.25 -14.44 11.74
N LEU A 67 4.82 -13.31 11.35
CA LEU A 67 6.07 -13.28 10.63
C LEU A 67 7.25 -13.71 11.51
N SER A 68 8.01 -14.70 11.04
CA SER A 68 9.26 -15.12 11.65
C SER A 68 10.44 -14.40 10.99
N ALA A 69 10.64 -13.13 11.35
CA ALA A 69 11.76 -12.32 10.91
C ALA A 69 12.30 -11.47 12.07
N ARG A 70 13.60 -11.22 12.09
CA ARG A 70 14.26 -10.40 13.10
C ARG A 70 13.94 -8.92 12.93
N TYR A 71 13.94 -8.46 11.68
CA TYR A 71 13.66 -7.09 11.31
C TYR A 71 12.48 -7.04 10.33
N LEU A 72 11.65 -6.01 10.45
CA LEU A 72 10.62 -5.75 9.45
C LEU A 72 10.90 -4.40 8.77
N LEU A 73 10.71 -4.38 7.46
CA LEU A 73 10.70 -3.18 6.64
C LEU A 73 9.33 -3.09 5.99
N VAL A 74 8.55 -2.09 6.34
CA VAL A 74 7.17 -1.94 5.88
C VAL A 74 7.04 -0.67 5.05
N SER A 75 6.63 -0.80 3.80
CA SER A 75 6.31 0.32 2.91
C SER A 75 4.81 0.60 2.96
N PHE A 76 4.44 1.85 3.16
CA PHE A 76 3.04 2.28 3.22
C PHE A 76 2.92 3.75 2.85
N ASN A 77 1.78 4.18 2.35
CA ASN A 77 1.59 5.59 2.03
C ASN A 77 0.39 6.22 2.75
N ASN A 78 0.32 7.54 2.74
CA ASN A 78 -0.71 8.30 3.42
C ASN A 78 -2.11 8.23 2.76
N GLU A 79 -2.29 7.49 1.66
CA GLU A 79 -3.59 7.20 1.04
C GLU A 79 -4.18 5.86 1.51
N GLY A 80 -3.46 5.13 2.37
CA GLY A 80 -3.92 3.88 2.95
C GLY A 80 -5.07 4.06 3.94
N TYR A 81 -5.73 2.94 4.27
CA TYR A 81 -6.78 2.91 5.29
C TYR A 81 -6.25 2.98 6.73
N ILE A 82 -4.98 2.66 6.94
CA ILE A 82 -4.25 2.79 8.20
C ILE A 82 -3.43 4.07 8.10
N ASP A 83 -3.54 4.94 9.06
CA ASP A 83 -2.68 6.12 9.14
C ASP A 83 -1.30 5.79 9.75
N ARG A 84 -0.40 6.78 9.74
CA ARG A 84 0.97 6.60 10.25
C ARG A 84 1.00 6.18 11.71
N ALA A 85 0.23 6.85 12.56
CA ALA A 85 0.23 6.60 14.00
C ALA A 85 -0.32 5.19 14.31
N GLU A 86 -1.38 4.81 13.62
CA GLU A 86 -1.95 3.47 13.75
C GLU A 86 -0.97 2.38 13.28
N MET A 87 -0.22 2.63 12.20
CA MET A 87 0.81 1.71 11.72
C MET A 87 1.96 1.58 12.73
N GLU A 88 2.45 2.70 13.27
CA GLU A 88 3.46 2.70 14.33
C GLU A 88 3.00 1.88 15.54
N GLN A 89 1.74 2.04 15.95
CA GLN A 89 1.14 1.28 17.06
C GLN A 89 1.11 -0.24 16.77
N ILE A 90 0.68 -0.65 15.58
CA ILE A 90 0.66 -2.07 15.19
C ILE A 90 2.07 -2.65 15.23
N LEU A 91 3.03 -1.96 14.65
CA LEU A 91 4.40 -2.42 14.49
C LEU A 91 5.18 -2.43 15.81
N SER A 92 4.85 -1.54 16.76
CA SER A 92 5.50 -1.46 18.07
C SER A 92 5.35 -2.73 18.91
N SER A 93 4.35 -3.58 18.58
CA SER A 93 4.21 -4.91 19.19
C SER A 93 5.40 -5.85 18.93
N ARG A 94 6.26 -5.54 17.96
CA ARG A 94 7.43 -6.35 17.55
C ARG A 94 8.76 -5.74 17.97
N GLY A 95 8.78 -4.49 18.44
CA GLY A 95 9.99 -3.82 18.88
C GLY A 95 10.01 -2.33 18.54
N PRO A 96 11.16 -1.68 18.70
CA PRO A 96 11.32 -0.26 18.35
C PRO A 96 10.97 0.00 16.88
N VAL A 97 10.22 1.07 16.63
CA VAL A 97 9.81 1.48 15.28
C VAL A 97 10.50 2.78 14.93
N GLN A 98 11.17 2.82 13.79
CA GLN A 98 11.66 4.05 13.19
C GLN A 98 10.89 4.31 11.92
N THR A 99 10.31 5.50 11.80
CA THR A 99 9.57 5.93 10.61
C THR A 99 10.42 6.90 9.79
N LEU A 100 10.59 6.57 8.53
CA LEU A 100 11.21 7.41 7.53
C LEU A 100 10.16 7.82 6.51
N SER A 101 10.21 9.05 6.02
CA SER A 101 9.22 9.55 5.08
C SER A 101 9.86 10.32 3.94
N ARG A 102 9.21 10.30 2.79
CA ARG A 102 9.56 11.18 1.67
C ARG A 102 8.33 11.55 0.84
N PRO A 103 8.27 12.76 0.31
CA PRO A 103 7.27 13.12 -0.69
C PRO A 103 7.46 12.28 -1.97
N HIS A 104 6.38 11.69 -2.47
CA HIS A 104 6.39 10.93 -3.72
C HIS A 104 5.34 11.49 -4.70
N PRO A 105 5.69 11.69 -5.98
CA PRO A 105 4.71 12.10 -6.98
C PRO A 105 3.64 11.02 -7.16
N ARG A 106 2.37 11.41 -7.17
CA ARG A 106 1.32 10.47 -7.56
C ARG A 106 1.53 10.00 -9.00
N TYR A 107 1.05 8.78 -9.26
CA TYR A 107 1.06 8.20 -10.59
C TYR A 107 0.46 9.17 -11.63
N VAL A 108 1.01 9.18 -12.84
CA VAL A 108 0.67 10.13 -13.93
C VAL A 108 -0.84 10.18 -14.22
N GLY A 109 -1.55 9.04 -14.09
CA GLY A 109 -3.01 9.00 -14.24
C GLY A 109 -3.76 9.94 -13.30
N ALA A 110 -3.25 10.18 -12.09
CA ALA A 110 -3.84 11.12 -11.15
C ALA A 110 -3.67 12.59 -11.59
N LYS A 111 -2.67 12.89 -12.43
CA LYS A 111 -2.39 14.24 -12.96
C LYS A 111 -3.29 14.60 -14.13
N ILE A 112 -3.72 13.62 -14.92
CA ILE A 112 -4.55 13.82 -16.10
C ILE A 112 -5.96 14.28 -15.72
N GLY A 113 -6.44 13.88 -14.53
CA GLY A 113 -7.79 14.14 -14.05
C GLY A 113 -8.77 13.05 -14.50
N ILE A 114 -10.02 13.21 -14.08
CA ILE A 114 -11.10 12.28 -14.41
C ILE A 114 -11.81 12.79 -15.64
N HIS A 115 -11.84 11.99 -16.70
CA HIS A 115 -12.55 12.29 -17.94
C HIS A 115 -13.66 11.27 -18.17
N ASP A 116 -14.76 11.71 -18.74
CA ASP A 116 -15.83 10.83 -19.19
C ASP A 116 -15.46 10.11 -20.51
N PRO A 117 -16.27 9.15 -20.98
CA PRO A 117 -16.00 8.45 -22.23
C PRO A 117 -15.93 9.37 -23.48
N SER A 118 -16.45 10.59 -23.42
CA SER A 118 -16.37 11.58 -24.47
C SER A 118 -15.11 12.45 -24.42
N GLY A 119 -14.23 12.21 -23.42
CA GLY A 119 -13.01 12.97 -23.20
C GLY A 119 -13.19 14.27 -22.40
N ARG A 120 -14.41 14.57 -21.91
CA ARG A 120 -14.69 15.77 -21.13
C ARG A 120 -14.20 15.59 -19.70
N LYS A 121 -13.47 16.57 -19.18
CA LYS A 121 -12.99 16.56 -17.79
C LYS A 121 -14.15 16.70 -16.81
N VAL A 122 -14.37 15.69 -15.97
CA VAL A 122 -15.48 15.62 -15.00
C VAL A 122 -15.03 15.64 -13.53
N GLY A 123 -13.72 15.70 -13.26
CA GLY A 123 -13.19 15.75 -11.91
C GLY A 123 -11.98 16.66 -11.75
N LYS A 124 -11.77 17.15 -10.52
CA LYS A 124 -10.58 17.90 -10.12
C LYS A 124 -9.54 16.96 -9.51
N VAL A 125 -8.27 17.17 -9.84
CA VAL A 125 -7.14 16.54 -9.15
C VAL A 125 -7.03 17.21 -7.78
N SER A 126 -7.16 16.44 -6.69
CA SER A 126 -7.13 16.97 -5.33
C SER A 126 -5.71 17.32 -4.90
N HIS A 127 -4.76 16.42 -5.11
CA HIS A 127 -3.33 16.60 -4.81
C HIS A 127 -2.50 15.72 -5.74
N VAL A 128 -1.26 16.13 -6.00
CA VAL A 128 -0.35 15.48 -6.94
C VAL A 128 0.86 14.82 -6.27
N LYS A 129 0.94 14.92 -4.94
CA LYS A 129 2.02 14.33 -4.15
C LYS A 129 1.41 13.51 -3.01
N ASN A 130 1.97 12.33 -2.77
CA ASN A 130 1.74 11.50 -1.61
C ASN A 130 2.96 11.57 -0.68
N ILE A 131 2.80 11.08 0.52
CA ILE A 131 3.91 10.81 1.43
C ILE A 131 4.05 9.29 1.50
N GLU A 132 5.21 8.80 1.09
CA GLU A 132 5.59 7.40 1.29
C GLU A 132 6.31 7.29 2.63
N HIS A 133 5.84 6.35 3.45
CA HIS A 133 6.43 5.99 4.73
C HIS A 133 7.15 4.65 4.61
N LEU A 134 8.31 4.59 5.22
CA LEU A 134 9.08 3.37 5.39
C LEU A 134 9.26 3.15 6.89
N PHE A 135 8.64 2.11 7.41
CA PHE A 135 8.73 1.74 8.82
C PHE A 135 9.76 0.64 8.98
N LEU A 136 10.69 0.87 9.88
CA LEU A 136 11.73 -0.07 10.27
C LEU A 136 11.42 -0.57 11.68
N VAL A 137 11.35 -1.88 11.86
CA VAL A 137 11.08 -2.51 13.16
C VAL A 137 12.28 -3.32 13.60
N GLY A 138 12.75 -3.06 14.80
CA GLY A 138 13.94 -3.66 15.39
C GLY A 138 15.02 -2.63 15.70
N GLU A 139 16.09 -3.04 16.35
CA GLU A 139 17.22 -2.17 16.66
C GLU A 139 18.09 -1.94 15.41
N VAL A 140 17.66 -0.99 14.58
CA VAL A 140 18.35 -0.59 13.35
C VAL A 140 18.60 0.90 13.42
N THR A 141 19.82 1.33 13.12
CA THR A 141 20.18 2.73 12.98
C THR A 141 20.79 2.98 11.61
N PHE A 142 20.38 4.04 10.96
CA PHE A 142 21.00 4.53 9.73
C PHE A 142 21.71 5.83 10.02
N SER A 143 22.82 6.09 9.34
CA SER A 143 23.47 7.39 9.44
C SER A 143 22.63 8.47 8.73
N ASP A 144 22.77 9.71 9.18
CA ASP A 144 22.05 10.82 8.56
C ASP A 144 22.54 11.08 7.13
N GLU A 145 23.81 10.78 6.85
CA GLU A 145 24.38 10.86 5.50
C GLU A 145 23.66 9.90 4.54
N LEU A 146 23.44 8.64 4.97
CA LEU A 146 22.73 7.65 4.16
C LEU A 146 21.27 8.09 3.92
N LEU A 147 20.58 8.60 4.94
CA LEU A 147 19.21 9.07 4.80
C LEU A 147 19.11 10.24 3.82
N GLN A 148 20.07 11.15 3.87
CA GLN A 148 20.14 12.28 2.95
C GLN A 148 20.41 11.82 1.52
N GLU A 149 21.32 10.87 1.31
CA GLU A 149 21.64 10.29 -0.01
C GLU A 149 20.42 9.67 -0.67
N VAL A 150 19.59 8.92 0.10
CA VAL A 150 18.38 8.28 -0.42
C VAL A 150 17.13 9.17 -0.37
N GLY A 151 17.26 10.41 0.11
CA GLY A 151 16.18 11.38 0.18
C GLY A 151 15.07 11.02 1.16
N LEU A 152 15.42 10.35 2.26
CA LEU A 152 14.52 10.00 3.36
C LEU A 152 14.73 10.93 4.55
N THR A 153 13.65 11.24 5.27
CA THR A 153 13.67 12.04 6.50
C THR A 153 13.10 11.22 7.65
N ARG A 154 13.77 11.29 8.80
CA ARG A 154 13.23 10.70 10.04
C ARG A 154 12.03 11.49 10.50
N GLU A 155 10.98 10.78 10.84
CA GLU A 155 9.84 11.34 11.53
C GLU A 155 10.00 11.16 13.04
N HIS A 156 9.57 12.17 13.81
CA HIS A 156 9.47 11.99 15.24
C HIS A 156 8.38 10.96 15.54
N SER A 157 8.66 10.05 16.49
CA SER A 157 7.66 9.09 16.98
C SER A 157 6.45 9.85 17.52
N LEU A 158 5.26 9.33 17.23
CA LEU A 158 4.00 9.84 17.75
C LEU A 158 3.54 9.09 19.01
N LEU A 159 4.35 8.10 19.47
CA LEU A 159 4.10 7.30 20.66
C LEU A 159 4.94 7.80 21.85
#